data_9be8c67b5a4bdebdfcf231e15a08adca
#
_entry.id   9be8c67b5a4bdebdfcf231e15a08adca
#
_cell.length_a   1.000
_cell.length_b   1.000
_cell.length_c   1.000
_cell.angle_alpha   90.00
_cell.angle_beta   90.00
_cell.angle_gamma   90.00
#
_symmetry.space_group_name_H-M   'P 1'
#
loop_
_entity.id
_entity.type
_entity.pdbx_description
1 polymer ?
#
loop_
_entity_poly.entity_id
_entity_poly.type
_entity_poly.pdbx_seq_one_letter_code
_entity_poly.pdbx_strand_id
1 'polypeptide(L)'
;MRIGVPAESRPGETRVAATPETVKKLAAQHEVVVQSGAGVHASAIDDAYAAAGARIVSAEEALGADLVLKVRSPDAAERAQMKPGAALVGMLNPFDTDNLAALAQQQITAFALEAAPRTTRAQAMDVLSSQANIAGYKAVMMAANAYQRFMP
;
A
#
# COMPACT_ATOMS: atom_id res chain seq x y z
N MET A 1 -11.56 -10.58 10.16
CA MET A 1 -11.62 -9.11 9.99
C MET A 1 -11.72 -8.79 8.51
N ARG A 2 -12.17 -7.59 8.17
CA ARG A 2 -12.16 -7.09 6.79
C ARG A 2 -10.90 -6.27 6.55
N ILE A 3 -10.16 -6.61 5.49
CA ILE A 3 -8.95 -5.92 5.05
C ILE A 3 -9.27 -5.16 3.77
N GLY A 4 -9.03 -3.84 3.77
CA GLY A 4 -9.28 -2.97 2.63
C GLY A 4 -8.00 -2.55 1.93
N VAL A 5 -8.04 -2.58 0.60
CA VAL A 5 -6.96 -2.13 -0.28
C VAL A 5 -7.52 -1.05 -1.20
N PRO A 6 -7.52 0.23 -0.81
CA PRO A 6 -7.95 1.32 -1.67
C PRO A 6 -6.92 1.61 -2.76
N ALA A 7 -7.34 2.32 -3.80
CA ALA A 7 -6.43 2.91 -4.77
C ALA A 7 -5.61 4.04 -4.10
N GLU A 8 -4.40 4.28 -4.59
CA GLU A 8 -3.60 5.41 -4.14
C GLU A 8 -4.08 6.70 -4.82
N SER A 9 -4.30 7.74 -4.02
CA SER A 9 -4.81 9.04 -4.48
C SER A 9 -3.68 10.04 -4.80
N ARG A 10 -2.46 9.77 -4.32
CA ARG A 10 -1.34 10.70 -4.47
C ARG A 10 -0.87 10.78 -5.92
N PRO A 11 -0.76 11.98 -6.52
CA PRO A 11 -0.29 12.13 -7.90
C PRO A 11 1.07 11.46 -8.12
N GLY A 12 1.17 10.63 -9.18
CA GLY A 12 2.38 9.88 -9.53
C GLY A 12 2.62 8.60 -8.74
N GLU A 13 1.79 8.26 -7.76
CA GLU A 13 1.84 6.95 -7.11
C GLU A 13 1.12 5.92 -7.98
N THR A 14 1.86 4.93 -8.44
CA THR A 14 1.35 3.87 -9.34
C THR A 14 1.29 2.51 -8.65
N ARG A 15 1.83 2.40 -7.44
CA ARG A 15 1.84 1.15 -6.69
C ARG A 15 0.48 0.90 -6.05
N VAL A 16 0.25 -0.33 -5.67
CA VAL A 16 -0.87 -0.77 -4.84
C VAL A 16 -0.34 -1.51 -3.61
N ALA A 17 -1.02 -1.41 -2.48
CA ALA A 17 -0.52 -1.95 -1.22
C ALA A 17 -0.50 -3.49 -1.16
N ALA A 18 -1.32 -4.16 -1.94
CA ALA A 18 -1.34 -5.63 -2.01
C ALA A 18 -1.48 -6.08 -3.47
N THR A 19 -0.66 -7.04 -3.87
CA THR A 19 -0.77 -7.73 -5.17
C THR A 19 -1.83 -8.85 -5.10
N PRO A 20 -2.35 -9.35 -6.25
CA PRO A 20 -3.24 -10.51 -6.24
C PRO A 20 -2.66 -11.72 -5.51
N GLU A 21 -1.34 -11.96 -5.61
CA GLU A 21 -0.69 -13.04 -4.87
C GLU A 21 -0.76 -12.83 -3.35
N THR A 22 -0.54 -11.61 -2.88
CA THR A 22 -0.67 -11.24 -1.47
C THR A 22 -2.12 -11.39 -1.01
N VAL A 23 -3.07 -10.91 -1.82
CA VAL A 23 -4.50 -11.04 -1.54
C VAL A 23 -4.92 -12.50 -1.39
N LYS A 24 -4.43 -13.39 -2.25
CA LYS A 24 -4.72 -14.84 -2.15
C LYS A 24 -4.28 -15.42 -0.79
N LYS A 25 -3.16 -14.97 -0.25
CA LYS A 25 -2.69 -15.41 1.08
C LYS A 25 -3.56 -14.85 2.20
N LEU A 26 -3.97 -13.58 2.10
CA LEU A 26 -4.83 -12.93 3.11
C LEU A 26 -6.27 -13.45 3.07
N ALA A 27 -6.82 -13.70 1.89
CA ALA A 27 -8.18 -14.20 1.70
C ALA A 27 -8.40 -15.60 2.28
N ALA A 28 -7.34 -16.36 2.55
CA ALA A 28 -7.44 -17.66 3.22
C ALA A 28 -7.99 -17.55 4.66
N GLN A 29 -7.83 -16.39 5.31
CA GLN A 29 -8.22 -16.20 6.71
C GLN A 29 -9.06 -14.95 6.97
N HIS A 30 -9.16 -14.05 5.98
CA HIS A 30 -9.80 -12.74 6.14
C HIS A 30 -10.68 -12.41 4.92
N GLU A 31 -11.67 -11.56 5.12
CA GLU A 31 -12.37 -10.92 4.01
C GLU A 31 -11.46 -9.82 3.44
N VAL A 32 -11.11 -9.92 2.17
CA VAL A 32 -10.30 -8.89 1.50
C VAL A 32 -11.18 -8.14 0.50
N VAL A 33 -11.21 -6.83 0.61
CA VAL A 33 -11.90 -5.93 -0.31
C VAL A 33 -10.89 -5.03 -1.01
N VAL A 34 -10.98 -4.92 -2.31
CA VAL A 34 -10.07 -4.12 -3.14
C VAL A 34 -10.90 -3.09 -3.90
N GLN A 35 -10.51 -1.84 -3.83
CA GLN A 35 -11.16 -0.80 -4.62
C GLN A 35 -11.00 -1.09 -6.10
N SER A 36 -12.11 -0.96 -6.88
CA SER A 36 -12.07 -1.11 -8.34
C SER A 36 -11.00 -0.19 -8.95
N GLY A 37 -10.17 -0.76 -9.80
CA GLY A 37 -9.08 -0.06 -10.47
C GLY A 37 -7.82 0.17 -9.62
N ALA A 38 -7.77 -0.23 -8.35
CA ALA A 38 -6.64 0.05 -7.45
C ALA A 38 -5.29 -0.44 -7.98
N GLY A 39 -5.27 -1.58 -8.68
CA GLY A 39 -4.05 -2.19 -9.19
C GLY A 39 -3.72 -1.89 -10.65
N VAL A 40 -4.54 -1.14 -11.38
CA VAL A 40 -4.39 -0.94 -12.84
C VAL A 40 -3.01 -0.38 -13.20
N HIS A 41 -2.53 0.62 -12.47
CA HIS A 41 -1.21 1.21 -12.69
C HIS A 41 -0.04 0.33 -12.23
N ALA A 42 -0.34 -0.72 -11.45
CA ALA A 42 0.60 -1.75 -11.02
C ALA A 42 0.49 -3.04 -11.85
N SER A 43 -0.17 -3.00 -13.03
CA SER A 43 -0.39 -4.14 -13.93
C SER A 43 -1.23 -5.26 -13.30
N ALA A 44 -2.10 -4.94 -12.35
CA ALA A 44 -3.03 -5.87 -11.71
C ALA A 44 -4.47 -5.38 -11.89
N ILE A 45 -5.24 -6.06 -12.71
CA ILE A 45 -6.63 -5.72 -13.02
C ILE A 45 -7.60 -6.32 -11.97
N ASP A 46 -8.81 -5.81 -11.91
CA ASP A 46 -9.84 -6.24 -10.95
C ASP A 46 -10.13 -7.74 -11.02
N ASP A 47 -10.17 -8.34 -12.21
CA ASP A 47 -10.40 -9.77 -12.40
C ASP A 47 -9.32 -10.63 -11.73
N ALA A 48 -8.06 -10.17 -11.73
CA ALA A 48 -6.97 -10.87 -11.05
C ALA A 48 -7.14 -10.87 -9.53
N TYR A 49 -7.64 -9.77 -8.96
CA TYR A 49 -7.98 -9.68 -7.54
C TYR A 49 -9.19 -10.55 -7.19
N ALA A 50 -10.23 -10.52 -8.01
CA ALA A 50 -11.41 -11.37 -7.83
C ALA A 50 -11.05 -12.87 -7.88
N ALA A 51 -10.22 -13.27 -8.84
CA ALA A 51 -9.70 -14.64 -8.94
C ALA A 51 -8.82 -15.05 -7.73
N ALA A 52 -8.18 -14.07 -7.07
CA ALA A 52 -7.42 -14.27 -5.85
C ALA A 52 -8.29 -14.34 -4.58
N GLY A 53 -9.60 -14.14 -4.69
CA GLY A 53 -10.55 -14.22 -3.58
C GLY A 53 -10.90 -12.89 -2.94
N ALA A 54 -10.54 -11.76 -3.55
CA ALA A 54 -11.00 -10.44 -3.11
C ALA A 54 -12.38 -10.11 -3.67
N ARG A 55 -13.11 -9.28 -2.95
CA ARG A 55 -14.30 -8.61 -3.44
C ARG A 55 -13.94 -7.22 -3.96
N ILE A 56 -14.33 -6.90 -5.19
CA ILE A 56 -14.11 -5.59 -5.80
C ILE A 56 -15.23 -4.66 -5.32
N VAL A 57 -14.84 -3.48 -4.83
CA VAL A 57 -15.73 -2.56 -4.10
C VAL A 57 -15.46 -1.09 -4.45
N SER A 58 -16.25 -0.18 -3.88
CA SER A 58 -16.01 1.28 -3.95
C SER A 58 -14.83 1.71 -3.07
N ALA A 59 -14.35 2.94 -3.26
CA ALA A 59 -13.33 3.55 -2.40
C ALA A 59 -13.79 3.61 -0.94
N GLU A 60 -15.04 4.04 -0.71
CA GLU A 60 -15.64 4.16 0.61
C GLU A 60 -15.66 2.81 1.35
N GLU A 61 -16.03 1.75 0.65
CA GLU A 61 -16.08 0.41 1.25
C GLU A 61 -14.68 -0.14 1.56
N ALA A 62 -13.69 0.13 0.71
CA ALA A 62 -12.31 -0.28 0.95
C ALA A 62 -11.69 0.50 2.12
N LEU A 63 -11.88 1.82 2.18
CA LEU A 63 -11.41 2.67 3.27
C LEU A 63 -12.14 2.39 4.58
N GLY A 64 -13.42 2.01 4.52
CA GLY A 64 -14.24 1.64 5.68
C GLY A 64 -13.96 0.24 6.25
N ALA A 65 -12.86 -0.42 5.89
CA ALA A 65 -12.47 -1.72 6.42
C ALA A 65 -11.92 -1.64 7.86
N ASP A 66 -11.75 -2.80 8.51
CA ASP A 66 -11.20 -2.86 9.87
C ASP A 66 -9.68 -2.64 9.87
N LEU A 67 -9.02 -3.09 8.81
CA LEU A 67 -7.61 -2.87 8.51
C LEU A 67 -7.48 -2.32 7.09
N VAL A 68 -6.86 -1.16 6.94
CA VAL A 68 -6.60 -0.54 5.64
C VAL A 68 -5.11 -0.65 5.30
N LEU A 69 -4.82 -1.18 4.12
CA LEU A 69 -3.46 -1.26 3.58
C LEU A 69 -3.28 -0.17 2.53
N LYS A 70 -2.33 0.73 2.74
CA LYS A 70 -1.97 1.79 1.77
C LYS A 70 -0.47 1.84 1.53
N VAL A 71 -0.08 2.30 0.36
CA VAL A 71 1.33 2.62 0.07
C VAL A 71 1.71 3.94 0.72
N ARG A 72 0.84 4.95 0.61
CA ARG A 72 1.06 6.29 1.17
C ARG A 72 0.03 6.63 2.25
N SER A 73 0.38 7.58 3.10
CA SER A 73 -0.55 8.10 4.10
C SER A 73 -1.83 8.62 3.43
N PRO A 74 -3.01 8.32 3.99
CA PRO A 74 -4.27 8.82 3.47
C PRO A 74 -4.35 10.34 3.61
N ASP A 75 -4.99 10.98 2.64
CA ASP A 75 -5.36 12.39 2.72
C ASP A 75 -6.57 12.62 3.66
N ALA A 76 -7.01 13.87 3.80
CA ALA A 76 -8.13 14.21 4.68
C ALA A 76 -9.46 13.58 4.23
N ALA A 77 -9.69 13.48 2.92
CA ALA A 77 -10.92 12.91 2.37
C ALA A 77 -10.97 11.39 2.54
N GLU A 78 -9.84 10.73 2.35
CA GLU A 78 -9.67 9.30 2.59
C GLU A 78 -9.80 8.96 4.08
N ARG A 79 -9.16 9.76 4.96
CA ARG A 79 -9.29 9.57 6.41
C ARG A 79 -10.74 9.68 6.87
N ALA A 80 -11.51 10.64 6.34
CA ALA A 80 -12.92 10.81 6.71
C ALA A 80 -13.80 9.58 6.41
N GLN A 81 -13.37 8.71 5.51
CA GLN A 81 -14.06 7.46 5.16
C GLN A 81 -13.62 6.27 6.02
N MET A 82 -12.53 6.41 6.78
CA MET A 82 -12.04 5.33 7.64
C MET A 82 -12.88 5.26 8.93
N LYS A 83 -13.09 4.04 9.41
CA LYS A 83 -13.80 3.83 10.68
C LYS A 83 -12.96 4.28 11.86
N PRO A 84 -13.55 4.93 12.88
CA PRO A 84 -12.90 5.06 14.18
C PRO A 84 -12.48 3.67 14.72
N GLY A 85 -11.27 3.58 15.23
CA GLY A 85 -10.71 2.31 15.74
C GLY A 85 -10.13 1.38 14.69
N ALA A 86 -10.17 1.74 13.40
CA ALA A 86 -9.53 0.95 12.35
C ALA A 86 -8.00 0.96 12.48
N ALA A 87 -7.38 -0.08 11.93
CA ALA A 87 -5.92 -0.11 11.75
C ALA A 87 -5.53 0.36 10.35
N LEU A 88 -4.40 1.06 10.25
CA LEU A 88 -3.79 1.52 8.99
C LEU A 88 -2.34 1.06 8.92
N VAL A 89 -1.96 0.39 7.85
CA VAL A 89 -0.57 -0.04 7.61
C VAL A 89 -0.08 0.53 6.28
N GLY A 90 1.09 1.17 6.30
CA GLY A 90 1.68 1.77 5.10
C GLY A 90 2.94 2.57 5.38
N MET A 91 3.41 3.30 4.40
CA MET A 91 4.46 4.33 4.55
C MET A 91 3.78 5.66 4.88
N LEU A 92 3.72 6.00 6.15
CA LEU A 92 2.83 7.03 6.69
C LEU A 92 3.51 8.35 7.02
N ASN A 93 4.83 8.47 6.77
CA ASN A 93 5.65 9.63 7.12
C ASN A 93 5.53 10.00 8.62
N PRO A 94 6.18 9.24 9.51
CA PRO A 94 6.06 9.44 10.97
C PRO A 94 6.63 10.77 11.47
N PHE A 95 7.19 11.60 10.59
CA PHE A 95 7.67 12.97 10.91
C PHE A 95 6.62 14.05 10.61
N ASP A 96 5.52 13.70 9.97
CA ASP A 96 4.38 14.59 9.73
C ASP A 96 3.46 14.59 10.97
N THR A 97 3.74 15.49 11.89
CA THR A 97 3.05 15.61 13.18
C THR A 97 1.56 15.95 13.01
N ASP A 98 1.20 16.74 12.00
CA ASP A 98 -0.18 17.15 11.77
C ASP A 98 -1.02 15.96 11.29
N ASN A 99 -0.46 15.16 10.38
CA ASN A 99 -1.09 13.94 9.93
C ASN A 99 -1.23 12.90 11.05
N LEU A 100 -0.21 12.75 11.90
CA LEU A 100 -0.27 11.85 13.07
C LEU A 100 -1.35 12.31 14.06
N ALA A 101 -1.43 13.61 14.34
CA ALA A 101 -2.49 14.16 15.20
C ALA A 101 -3.88 13.90 14.63
N ALA A 102 -4.06 14.07 13.32
CA ALA A 102 -5.34 13.80 12.65
C ALA A 102 -5.74 12.31 12.72
N LEU A 103 -4.80 11.38 12.51
CA LEU A 103 -5.02 9.93 12.67
C LEU A 103 -5.40 9.59 14.12
N ALA A 104 -4.70 10.19 15.09
CA ALA A 104 -4.98 9.98 16.53
C ALA A 104 -6.38 10.51 16.92
N GLN A 105 -6.78 11.69 16.44
CA GLN A 105 -8.11 12.25 16.67
C GLN A 105 -9.23 11.35 16.14
N GLN A 106 -9.00 10.65 15.04
CA GLN A 106 -9.91 9.66 14.47
C GLN A 106 -9.80 8.27 15.10
N GLN A 107 -8.95 8.12 16.13
CA GLN A 107 -8.71 6.84 16.82
C GLN A 107 -8.15 5.75 15.88
N ILE A 108 -7.43 6.12 14.82
CA ILE A 108 -6.79 5.18 13.91
C ILE A 108 -5.50 4.64 14.53
N THR A 109 -5.37 3.31 14.57
CA THR A 109 -4.12 2.66 14.96
C THR A 109 -3.19 2.54 13.76
N ALA A 110 -2.18 3.42 13.68
CA ALA A 110 -1.30 3.55 12.52
C ALA A 110 0.02 2.80 12.69
N PHE A 111 0.41 2.01 11.68
CA PHE A 111 1.69 1.31 11.61
C PHE A 111 2.48 1.85 10.41
N ALA A 112 3.45 2.73 10.68
CA ALA A 112 4.37 3.27 9.69
C ALA A 112 5.51 2.27 9.44
N LEU A 113 5.51 1.60 8.29
CA LEU A 113 6.47 0.55 7.97
C LEU A 113 7.91 1.08 7.88
N GLU A 114 8.09 2.34 7.47
CA GLU A 114 9.39 3.00 7.42
C GLU A 114 9.98 3.32 8.81
N ALA A 115 9.16 3.28 9.85
CA ALA A 115 9.60 3.44 11.24
C ALA A 115 9.98 2.11 11.92
N ALA A 116 9.85 0.98 11.21
CA ALA A 116 10.23 -0.32 11.76
C ALA A 116 11.72 -0.34 12.13
N PRO A 117 12.09 -0.82 13.34
CA PRO A 117 13.48 -0.82 13.77
C PRO A 117 14.33 -1.77 12.90
N ARG A 118 15.57 -1.37 12.58
CA ARG A 118 16.50 -2.17 11.77
C ARG A 118 17.14 -3.30 12.60
N THR A 119 16.33 -4.28 12.95
CA THR A 119 16.78 -5.49 13.66
C THR A 119 16.65 -6.70 12.75
N THR A 120 17.36 -7.78 13.06
CA THR A 120 17.28 -9.03 12.29
C THR A 120 15.85 -9.56 12.19
N ARG A 121 15.05 -9.42 13.24
CA ARG A 121 13.61 -9.81 13.22
C ARG A 121 12.77 -8.97 12.28
N ALA A 122 13.11 -7.71 12.08
CA ALA A 122 12.34 -6.77 11.28
C ALA A 122 12.76 -6.73 9.80
N GLN A 123 13.81 -7.45 9.40
CA GLN A 123 14.29 -7.45 8.01
C GLN A 123 13.20 -7.82 6.99
N ALA A 124 12.31 -8.73 7.34
CA ALA A 124 11.20 -9.12 6.46
C ALA A 124 10.15 -7.99 6.26
N MET A 125 10.17 -6.96 7.11
CA MET A 125 9.29 -5.80 7.04
C MET A 125 10.02 -4.52 6.59
N ASP A 126 11.31 -4.63 6.19
CA ASP A 126 12.12 -3.48 5.77
C ASP A 126 11.71 -3.01 4.36
N VAL A 127 10.73 -2.12 4.34
CA VAL A 127 10.22 -1.51 3.10
C VAL A 127 11.24 -0.58 2.45
N LEU A 128 12.17 0.01 3.21
CA LEU A 128 13.18 0.90 2.66
C LEU A 128 14.18 0.12 1.81
N SER A 129 14.66 -1.02 2.30
CA SER A 129 15.57 -1.89 1.55
C SER A 129 14.90 -2.50 0.33
N SER A 130 13.65 -2.99 0.45
CA SER A 130 12.93 -3.57 -0.69
C SER A 130 12.65 -2.52 -1.78
N GLN A 131 12.25 -1.30 -1.42
CA GLN A 131 12.00 -0.23 -2.38
C GLN A 131 13.30 0.30 -3.00
N ALA A 132 14.39 0.40 -2.23
CA ALA A 132 15.71 0.79 -2.75
C ALA A 132 16.24 -0.24 -3.77
N ASN A 133 16.03 -1.53 -3.54
CA ASN A 133 16.39 -2.58 -4.49
C ASN A 133 15.65 -2.42 -5.83
N ILE A 134 14.34 -2.20 -5.80
CA ILE A 134 13.53 -1.98 -7.00
C ILE A 134 13.96 -0.68 -7.72
N ALA A 135 14.22 0.38 -6.97
CA ALA A 135 14.69 1.65 -7.52
C ALA A 135 16.05 1.49 -8.21
N GLY A 136 16.99 0.77 -7.59
CA GLY A 136 18.29 0.47 -8.18
C GLY A 136 18.17 -0.35 -9.47
N TYR A 137 17.36 -1.39 -9.47
CA TYR A 137 17.09 -2.18 -10.67
C TYR A 137 16.52 -1.29 -11.80
N LYS A 138 15.51 -0.46 -11.49
CA LYS A 138 14.91 0.44 -12.48
C LYS A 138 15.91 1.47 -13.01
N ALA A 139 16.75 2.02 -12.14
CA ALA A 139 17.78 2.98 -12.54
C ALA A 139 18.77 2.39 -13.55
N VAL A 140 19.21 1.15 -13.34
CA VAL A 140 20.08 0.44 -14.30
C VAL A 140 19.40 0.24 -15.64
N MET A 141 18.12 -0.18 -15.63
CA MET A 141 17.36 -0.36 -16.88
C MET A 141 17.16 0.95 -17.64
N MET A 142 16.90 2.04 -16.92
CA MET A 142 16.76 3.38 -17.55
C MET A 142 18.11 3.86 -18.11
N ALA A 143 19.20 3.68 -17.38
CA ALA A 143 20.54 4.03 -17.83
C ALA A 143 20.92 3.21 -19.06
N ALA A 144 20.68 1.90 -19.08
CA ALA A 144 20.95 1.02 -20.22
C ALA A 144 20.14 1.43 -21.45
N ASN A 145 18.88 1.81 -21.28
CA ASN A 145 18.03 2.29 -22.38
C ASN A 145 18.49 3.66 -22.93
N ALA A 146 19.01 4.53 -22.08
CA ALA A 146 19.53 5.84 -22.48
C ALA A 146 20.95 5.79 -23.07
N TYR A 147 21.71 4.74 -22.75
CA TYR A 147 23.08 4.58 -23.20
C TYR A 147 23.15 4.03 -24.63
N GLN A 148 23.58 4.86 -25.58
CA GLN A 148 23.55 4.56 -27.02
C GLN A 148 24.76 3.73 -27.51
N ARG A 149 25.49 3.10 -26.63
CA ARG A 149 26.63 2.24 -26.99
C ARG A 149 26.47 0.87 -26.35
N PHE A 150 27.24 -0.09 -26.86
CA PHE A 150 27.34 -1.40 -26.23
C PHE A 150 27.85 -1.23 -24.78
N MET A 151 27.18 -1.86 -23.84
CA MET A 151 27.67 -1.98 -22.46
C MET A 151 28.75 -3.04 -22.44
N PRO A 152 29.96 -2.76 -21.89
CA PRO A 152 31.05 -3.71 -21.81
C PRO A 152 30.72 -4.91 -20.91
#